data_24af23ee9a0cb9b4a87eecaa27fb58a6
#
_entry.id   24af23ee9a0cb9b4a87eecaa27fb58a6
#
_cell.length_a   1.000
_cell.length_b   1.000
_cell.length_c   1.000
_cell.angle_alpha   90.00
_cell.angle_beta   90.00
_cell.angle_gamma   90.00
#
_symmetry.space_group_name_H-M   'P 1'
#
loop_
_entity.id
_entity.type
_entity.pdbx_description
1 polymer ?
#
loop_
_entity_poly.entity_id
_entity_poly.type
_entity_poly.pdbx_seq_one_letter_code
_entity_poly.pdbx_strand_id
1 'polypeptide(L)'
;MSESIAEKLAALISPGESGSDTRKNNTPEAWRPRMEIDEDGGYLVSVPRSEGNLPDAIEILKEFNLDPKDWLVRSVRRSRWQRYDGEWLESARINVVAAEMVRKENDLDLEKLIEDIKKWRPTAKEKKVAGEFAFVFAPSDQQIGKKGSGGGTLESVARIHQTTEGGVHRLKELRKIGRSLGTTVIALLGDHVEGNVSQNGRLQGQASSDLGLTEQTRVARRLLMSQVKAFAEISDRVIVPVVNGNHDEVTRQVVANPSDGWNTEIASAVQDACAENPNLAHVGFRYPESDHQTLAININGTMLGLFHGHQSRDPIKYLSGQAAGQTALGNCDVWLSGHYHHFKSMDIGPRFWAQCPTLDPGSAWFRDRTGLESPAGVLTMVIGEGYDPRRDISIIPASR
;
A
#
# COMPACT_ATOMS: atom_id res chain seq x y z
N MET A 1 7.37 -32.28 -18.58
CA MET A 1 8.13 -31.54 -17.55
C MET A 1 8.78 -30.36 -18.25
N SER A 2 8.39 -29.15 -17.94
CA SER A 2 8.99 -27.93 -18.54
C SER A 2 10.33 -27.68 -17.85
N GLU A 3 11.39 -27.56 -18.64
CA GLU A 3 12.70 -27.12 -18.17
C GLU A 3 12.57 -25.80 -17.39
N SER A 4 13.22 -25.71 -16.25
CA SER A 4 13.24 -24.50 -15.44
C SER A 4 14.01 -23.36 -16.14
N ILE A 5 13.70 -22.13 -15.83
CA ILE A 5 14.43 -20.94 -16.35
C ILE A 5 15.92 -21.04 -16.01
N ALA A 6 16.27 -21.60 -14.85
CA ALA A 6 17.66 -21.84 -14.44
C ALA A 6 18.42 -22.82 -15.39
N GLU A 7 17.74 -23.86 -15.88
CA GLU A 7 18.33 -24.81 -16.83
C GLU A 7 18.53 -24.15 -18.22
N LYS A 8 17.61 -23.33 -18.66
CA LYS A 8 17.74 -22.55 -19.91
C LYS A 8 18.84 -21.49 -19.82
N LEU A 9 19.04 -20.83 -18.70
CA LEU A 9 20.14 -19.89 -18.46
C LEU A 9 21.50 -20.59 -18.42
N ALA A 10 21.61 -21.74 -17.79
CA ALA A 10 22.86 -22.52 -17.78
C ALA A 10 23.30 -22.94 -19.19
N ALA A 11 22.36 -23.24 -20.09
CA ALA A 11 22.65 -23.55 -21.50
C ALA A 11 23.12 -22.33 -22.31
N LEU A 12 22.74 -21.11 -21.92
CA LEU A 12 23.14 -19.85 -22.57
C LEU A 12 24.53 -19.36 -22.13
N ILE A 13 25.00 -19.76 -20.94
CA ILE A 13 26.27 -19.31 -20.33
C ILE A 13 27.48 -20.22 -20.74
N SER A 14 27.25 -21.29 -21.48
CA SER A 14 28.36 -22.10 -21.97
C SER A 14 29.21 -21.31 -22.96
N PRO A 15 30.58 -21.18 -22.77
CA PRO A 15 31.39 -20.36 -23.63
C PRO A 15 31.54 -21.03 -25.00
N GLY A 16 30.86 -20.48 -25.99
CA GLY A 16 31.15 -20.74 -27.38
C GLY A 16 32.52 -20.12 -27.69
N GLU A 17 33.47 -20.92 -28.20
CA GLU A 17 34.75 -20.45 -28.65
C GLU A 17 34.60 -19.39 -29.75
N SER A 18 34.84 -18.13 -29.40
CA SER A 18 34.87 -17.02 -30.34
C SER A 18 36.26 -16.91 -30.92
N GLY A 19 36.40 -17.19 -32.24
CA GLY A 19 37.59 -16.90 -33.00
C GLY A 19 38.04 -15.45 -32.83
N SER A 20 39.33 -15.26 -32.51
CA SER A 20 39.98 -13.98 -32.28
C SER A 20 40.08 -13.17 -33.58
N ASP A 21 39.16 -12.21 -33.79
CA ASP A 21 39.36 -11.13 -34.76
C ASP A 21 39.99 -9.92 -34.03
N THR A 22 41.31 -9.73 -34.24
CA THR A 22 42.12 -8.69 -33.59
C THR A 22 41.95 -7.31 -34.21
N ARG A 23 40.75 -6.86 -34.51
CA ARG A 23 40.48 -5.47 -34.80
C ARG A 23 40.27 -4.73 -33.48
N LYS A 24 41.14 -3.72 -33.18
CA LYS A 24 41.03 -2.85 -32.03
C LYS A 24 39.65 -2.21 -32.03
N ASN A 25 38.76 -2.74 -31.23
CA ASN A 25 37.39 -2.24 -31.08
C ASN A 25 37.42 -0.98 -30.18
N ASN A 26 37.41 0.21 -30.78
CA ASN A 26 37.46 1.51 -30.10
C ASN A 26 36.13 1.89 -29.45
N THR A 27 35.18 0.95 -29.29
CA THR A 27 33.91 1.20 -28.63
C THR A 27 34.12 1.39 -27.13
N PRO A 28 33.70 2.50 -26.55
CA PRO A 28 33.77 2.73 -25.09
C PRO A 28 33.14 1.57 -24.33
N GLU A 29 33.69 1.21 -23.20
CA GLU A 29 33.27 0.04 -22.42
C GLU A 29 31.77 0.04 -22.08
N ALA A 30 31.23 1.22 -21.78
CA ALA A 30 29.81 1.42 -21.48
C ALA A 30 28.86 1.09 -22.66
N TRP A 31 29.37 1.01 -23.89
CA TRP A 31 28.61 0.76 -25.13
C TRP A 31 28.96 -0.56 -25.81
N ARG A 32 29.74 -1.38 -25.14
CA ARG A 32 30.02 -2.74 -25.65
C ARG A 32 28.76 -3.59 -25.47
N PRO A 33 28.42 -4.43 -26.45
CA PRO A 33 27.33 -5.38 -26.33
C PRO A 33 27.57 -6.28 -25.12
N ARG A 34 26.57 -6.39 -24.25
CA ARG A 34 26.61 -7.24 -23.06
C ARG A 34 25.22 -7.60 -22.57
N MET A 35 25.15 -8.69 -21.86
CA MET A 35 23.96 -9.18 -21.20
C MET A 35 24.31 -9.48 -19.74
N GLU A 36 23.53 -8.96 -18.83
CA GLU A 36 23.58 -9.28 -17.39
C GLU A 36 22.15 -9.58 -16.95
N ILE A 37 21.82 -10.86 -16.82
CA ILE A 37 20.47 -11.35 -16.49
C ILE A 37 20.61 -12.44 -15.44
N ASP A 38 19.75 -12.38 -14.42
CA ASP A 38 19.53 -13.42 -13.42
C ASP A 38 18.11 -14.00 -13.54
N GLU A 39 17.67 -14.80 -12.55
CA GLU A 39 16.37 -15.46 -12.57
C GLU A 39 15.18 -14.46 -12.55
N ASP A 40 15.39 -13.27 -12.03
CA ASP A 40 14.35 -12.23 -11.85
C ASP A 40 14.31 -11.25 -13.02
N GLY A 41 15.44 -11.01 -13.68
CA GLY A 41 15.55 -10.05 -14.76
C GLY A 41 16.98 -9.53 -14.96
N GLY A 42 17.09 -8.38 -15.61
CA GLY A 42 18.39 -7.76 -15.84
C GLY A 42 18.39 -6.76 -16.98
N TYR A 43 19.51 -6.67 -17.69
CA TYR A 43 19.60 -5.76 -18.82
C TYR A 43 20.48 -6.28 -19.96
N LEU A 44 20.18 -5.76 -21.16
CA LEU A 44 20.93 -5.96 -22.38
C LEU A 44 21.48 -4.62 -22.89
N VAL A 45 22.64 -4.62 -23.50
CA VAL A 45 23.15 -3.51 -24.31
C VAL A 45 23.34 -3.99 -25.74
N SER A 46 22.61 -3.40 -26.69
CA SER A 46 22.64 -3.80 -28.09
C SER A 46 24.00 -3.51 -28.77
N VAL A 47 24.29 -4.20 -29.84
CA VAL A 47 25.37 -3.80 -30.75
C VAL A 47 25.12 -2.39 -31.27
N PRO A 48 26.13 -1.49 -31.28
CA PRO A 48 26.00 -0.18 -31.92
C PRO A 48 25.71 -0.32 -33.43
N ARG A 49 24.75 0.48 -33.91
CA ARG A 49 24.34 0.54 -35.31
C ARG A 49 24.39 1.98 -35.80
N SER A 50 24.54 2.17 -37.13
CA SER A 50 24.43 3.49 -37.75
C SER A 50 23.02 4.06 -37.48
N GLU A 51 22.91 5.38 -37.37
CA GLU A 51 21.65 6.09 -37.07
C GLU A 51 20.49 5.62 -37.96
N GLY A 52 19.35 5.33 -37.32
CA GLY A 52 18.15 4.83 -37.97
C GLY A 52 18.11 3.33 -38.24
N ASN A 53 19.21 2.58 -37.96
CA ASN A 53 19.29 1.13 -38.17
C ASN A 53 19.23 0.31 -36.87
N LEU A 54 18.90 0.95 -35.74
CA LEU A 54 18.76 0.24 -34.48
C LEU A 54 17.43 -0.55 -34.47
N PRO A 55 17.48 -1.89 -34.32
CA PRO A 55 16.29 -2.73 -34.26
C PRO A 55 15.35 -2.32 -33.11
N ASP A 56 14.11 -2.79 -33.15
CA ASP A 56 13.21 -2.64 -32.02
C ASP A 56 13.64 -3.54 -30.84
N ALA A 57 13.01 -3.31 -29.68
CA ALA A 57 13.41 -4.01 -28.46
C ALA A 57 13.19 -5.53 -28.55
N ILE A 58 12.17 -5.98 -29.30
CA ILE A 58 11.85 -7.40 -29.48
C ILE A 58 12.88 -8.08 -30.39
N GLU A 59 13.30 -7.39 -31.43
CA GLU A 59 14.35 -7.88 -32.34
C GLU A 59 15.70 -7.97 -31.62
N ILE A 60 16.01 -6.97 -30.76
CA ILE A 60 17.22 -7.01 -29.92
C ILE A 60 17.16 -8.18 -28.92
N LEU A 61 16.03 -8.47 -28.28
CA LEU A 61 15.89 -9.66 -27.43
C LEU A 61 16.28 -10.94 -28.19
N LYS A 62 15.78 -11.10 -29.42
CA LYS A 62 16.09 -12.26 -30.26
C LYS A 62 17.57 -12.34 -30.65
N GLU A 63 18.24 -11.19 -30.87
CA GLU A 63 19.67 -11.13 -31.11
C GLU A 63 20.50 -11.70 -29.95
N PHE A 64 19.95 -11.59 -28.71
CA PHE A 64 20.53 -12.15 -27.48
C PHE A 64 20.00 -13.55 -27.14
N ASN A 65 19.29 -14.21 -28.06
CA ASN A 65 18.65 -15.53 -27.87
C ASN A 65 17.62 -15.58 -26.74
N LEU A 66 16.98 -14.46 -26.45
CA LEU A 66 15.90 -14.38 -25.46
C LEU A 66 14.53 -14.47 -26.17
N ASP A 67 13.67 -15.41 -25.72
CA ASP A 67 12.32 -15.52 -26.24
C ASP A 67 11.43 -14.41 -25.67
N PRO A 68 10.79 -13.56 -26.49
CA PRO A 68 9.86 -12.55 -26.02
C PRO A 68 8.64 -13.10 -25.24
N LYS A 69 8.40 -14.42 -25.27
CA LYS A 69 7.38 -15.07 -24.45
C LYS A 69 7.84 -15.28 -23.00
N ASP A 70 9.13 -15.45 -22.80
CA ASP A 70 9.75 -15.72 -21.51
C ASP A 70 10.31 -14.43 -20.87
N TRP A 71 10.56 -13.39 -21.67
CA TRP A 71 11.20 -12.15 -21.25
C TRP A 71 10.41 -10.92 -21.72
N LEU A 72 10.01 -10.09 -20.77
CA LEU A 72 9.28 -8.84 -21.03
C LEU A 72 10.21 -7.64 -20.94
N VAL A 73 10.06 -6.72 -21.90
CA VAL A 73 10.78 -5.44 -21.90
C VAL A 73 10.17 -4.51 -20.89
N ARG A 74 10.91 -4.15 -19.84
CA ARG A 74 10.49 -3.20 -18.80
C ARG A 74 10.77 -1.76 -19.19
N SER A 75 11.93 -1.49 -19.79
CA SER A 75 12.28 -0.16 -20.29
C SER A 75 13.36 -0.23 -21.36
N VAL A 76 13.38 0.77 -22.22
CA VAL A 76 14.39 0.94 -23.28
C VAL A 76 15.00 2.32 -23.15
N ARG A 77 16.32 2.39 -23.04
CA ARG A 77 17.08 3.63 -23.07
C ARG A 77 17.98 3.64 -24.31
N ARG A 78 17.73 4.54 -25.24
CA ARG A 78 18.58 4.72 -26.41
C ARG A 78 19.69 5.71 -26.11
N SER A 79 20.90 5.42 -26.61
CA SER A 79 22.07 6.28 -26.57
C SER A 79 22.53 6.54 -27.99
N ARG A 80 22.92 7.78 -28.26
CA ARG A 80 23.39 8.22 -29.57
C ARG A 80 24.69 9.01 -29.40
N TRP A 81 25.68 8.74 -30.25
CA TRP A 81 26.96 9.44 -30.24
C TRP A 81 27.57 9.48 -31.64
N GLN A 82 28.46 10.41 -31.85
CA GLN A 82 29.18 10.54 -33.10
C GLN A 82 30.55 9.84 -32.99
N ARG A 83 30.90 9.00 -33.94
CA ARG A 83 32.19 8.39 -34.08
C ARG A 83 33.21 9.42 -34.62
N TYR A 84 34.52 9.17 -34.45
CA TYR A 84 35.58 10.10 -34.84
C TYR A 84 35.64 10.40 -36.35
N ASP A 85 35.04 9.55 -37.18
CA ASP A 85 34.92 9.72 -38.64
C ASP A 85 33.65 10.46 -39.07
N GLY A 86 32.89 10.96 -38.10
CA GLY A 86 31.66 11.72 -38.30
C GLY A 86 30.38 10.89 -38.40
N GLU A 87 30.47 9.56 -38.42
CA GLU A 87 29.28 8.71 -38.44
C GLU A 87 28.56 8.71 -37.10
N TRP A 88 27.21 8.87 -37.12
CA TRP A 88 26.36 8.75 -35.97
C TRP A 88 26.01 7.29 -35.69
N LEU A 89 26.24 6.87 -34.46
CA LEU A 89 25.91 5.54 -33.96
C LEU A 89 24.83 5.62 -32.89
N GLU A 90 24.03 4.55 -32.82
CA GLU A 90 22.99 4.35 -31.79
C GLU A 90 23.14 2.97 -31.15
N SER A 91 22.85 2.88 -29.87
CA SER A 91 22.62 1.61 -29.17
C SER A 91 21.45 1.73 -28.17
N ALA A 92 20.91 0.59 -27.77
CA ALA A 92 19.86 0.52 -26.75
C ALA A 92 20.34 -0.28 -25.55
N ARG A 93 20.07 0.23 -24.37
CA ARG A 93 20.04 -0.56 -23.15
C ARG A 93 18.58 -0.93 -22.86
N ILE A 94 18.31 -2.22 -22.78
CA ILE A 94 16.98 -2.77 -22.57
C ILE A 94 16.99 -3.46 -21.20
N ASN A 95 16.14 -3.02 -20.30
CA ASN A 95 15.91 -3.74 -19.06
C ASN A 95 14.78 -4.75 -19.29
N VAL A 96 15.00 -5.97 -18.85
CA VAL A 96 14.08 -7.10 -19.01
C VAL A 96 13.73 -7.72 -17.66
N VAL A 97 12.58 -8.38 -17.61
CA VAL A 97 12.11 -9.13 -16.45
C VAL A 97 11.54 -10.46 -16.94
N ALA A 98 11.71 -11.52 -16.17
CA ALA A 98 11.13 -12.81 -16.51
C ALA A 98 9.60 -12.72 -16.57
N ALA A 99 9.00 -13.20 -17.68
CA ALA A 99 7.56 -13.16 -17.88
C ALA A 99 6.79 -13.97 -16.81
N GLU A 100 7.44 -15.00 -16.25
CA GLU A 100 6.89 -15.78 -15.15
C GLU A 100 6.75 -14.95 -13.86
N MET A 101 7.69 -14.06 -13.57
CA MET A 101 7.61 -13.11 -12.45
C MET A 101 6.42 -12.18 -12.61
N VAL A 102 6.25 -11.58 -13.79
CA VAL A 102 5.13 -10.68 -14.08
C VAL A 102 3.79 -11.44 -14.09
N ARG A 103 3.78 -12.72 -14.51
CA ARG A 103 2.58 -13.57 -14.41
C ARG A 103 2.28 -13.95 -12.97
N LYS A 104 3.28 -14.25 -12.13
CA LYS A 104 3.08 -14.46 -10.68
C LYS A 104 2.60 -13.20 -9.96
N GLU A 105 3.09 -12.02 -10.35
CA GLU A 105 2.59 -10.73 -9.86
C GLU A 105 1.16 -10.46 -10.34
N ASN A 106 0.81 -10.82 -11.59
CA ASN A 106 -0.54 -10.66 -12.14
C ASN A 106 -1.54 -11.72 -11.67
N ASP A 107 -1.12 -12.78 -11.00
CA ASP A 107 -2.00 -13.77 -10.35
C ASP A 107 -2.72 -13.21 -9.09
N LEU A 108 -2.53 -11.91 -8.81
CA LEU A 108 -3.32 -11.08 -7.92
C LEU A 108 -4.65 -10.65 -8.58
N ASP A 109 -5.35 -11.60 -9.21
CA ASP A 109 -6.55 -11.31 -9.98
C ASP A 109 -7.73 -10.86 -9.10
N LEU A 110 -8.42 -9.80 -9.50
CA LEU A 110 -9.63 -9.33 -8.84
C LEU A 110 -10.72 -10.41 -8.87
N GLU A 111 -10.85 -11.15 -9.97
CA GLU A 111 -11.81 -12.25 -10.09
C GLU A 111 -11.52 -13.36 -9.06
N LYS A 112 -10.25 -13.74 -8.88
CA LYS A 112 -9.84 -14.69 -7.85
C LYS A 112 -10.09 -14.16 -6.44
N LEU A 113 -9.86 -12.85 -6.20
CA LEU A 113 -10.21 -12.22 -4.94
C LEU A 113 -11.71 -12.30 -4.67
N ILE A 114 -12.55 -11.98 -5.66
CA ILE A 114 -14.01 -12.08 -5.56
C ILE A 114 -14.45 -13.53 -5.34
N GLU A 115 -13.87 -14.50 -6.06
CA GLU A 115 -14.15 -15.93 -5.84
C GLU A 115 -13.77 -16.41 -4.44
N ASP A 116 -12.60 -16.04 -3.96
CA ASP A 116 -12.14 -16.37 -2.60
C ASP A 116 -13.06 -15.75 -1.54
N ILE A 117 -13.61 -14.56 -1.81
CA ILE A 117 -14.59 -13.92 -0.94
C ILE A 117 -15.93 -14.65 -0.99
N LYS A 118 -16.45 -14.96 -2.18
CA LYS A 118 -17.70 -15.72 -2.36
C LYS A 118 -17.64 -17.10 -1.69
N LYS A 119 -16.50 -17.76 -1.73
CA LYS A 119 -16.25 -19.07 -1.12
C LYS A 119 -15.93 -19.02 0.37
N TRP A 120 -15.56 -17.82 0.90
CA TRP A 120 -15.18 -17.71 2.30
C TRP A 120 -16.35 -18.09 3.24
N ARG A 121 -16.01 -18.83 4.26
CA ARG A 121 -16.92 -19.19 5.35
C ARG A 121 -16.17 -19.00 6.68
N PRO A 122 -16.83 -18.53 7.74
CA PRO A 122 -16.21 -18.47 9.07
C PRO A 122 -15.67 -19.84 9.48
N THR A 123 -14.45 -19.85 9.98
CA THR A 123 -13.80 -21.10 10.48
C THR A 123 -14.27 -21.49 11.87
N ALA A 124 -14.71 -20.53 12.67
CA ALA A 124 -15.21 -20.74 14.01
C ALA A 124 -16.69 -20.35 14.10
N LYS A 125 -17.51 -21.20 14.70
CA LYS A 125 -18.84 -20.84 15.20
C LYS A 125 -18.69 -20.17 16.58
N GLU A 126 -17.91 -19.09 16.68
CA GLU A 126 -17.94 -18.29 17.89
C GLU A 126 -19.33 -17.66 18.00
N LYS A 127 -19.94 -17.75 19.17
CA LYS A 127 -21.21 -17.11 19.45
C LYS A 127 -21.01 -15.59 19.24
N LYS A 128 -21.66 -15.03 18.23
CA LYS A 128 -21.71 -13.58 18.08
C LYS A 128 -22.30 -13.00 19.36
N VAL A 129 -21.61 -12.08 19.99
CA VAL A 129 -22.02 -11.47 21.25
C VAL A 129 -22.54 -10.09 20.92
N ALA A 130 -23.86 -9.90 21.06
CA ALA A 130 -24.44 -8.57 21.06
C ALA A 130 -23.78 -7.75 22.19
N GLY A 131 -23.31 -6.56 21.92
CA GLY A 131 -22.58 -5.76 22.89
C GLY A 131 -22.92 -4.27 22.81
N GLU A 132 -22.88 -3.65 23.97
CA GLU A 132 -23.18 -2.20 24.13
C GLU A 132 -22.09 -1.30 23.54
N PHE A 133 -20.84 -1.79 23.53
CA PHE A 133 -19.66 -1.04 23.12
C PHE A 133 -19.08 -1.53 21.81
N ALA A 134 -18.27 -0.67 21.19
CA ALA A 134 -17.55 -0.97 19.98
C ALA A 134 -16.03 -1.04 20.25
N PHE A 135 -15.38 -2.05 19.67
CA PHE A 135 -13.94 -2.14 19.58
C PHE A 135 -13.47 -1.43 18.32
N VAL A 136 -12.60 -0.44 18.46
CA VAL A 136 -11.99 0.28 17.37
C VAL A 136 -10.62 -0.30 17.10
N PHE A 137 -10.37 -0.66 15.86
CA PHE A 137 -9.09 -1.03 15.28
C PHE A 137 -8.77 0.00 14.19
N ALA A 138 -7.73 0.80 14.38
CA ALA A 138 -7.45 1.96 13.54
C ALA A 138 -6.08 1.81 12.82
N PRO A 139 -6.02 1.02 11.73
CA PRO A 139 -4.84 0.99 10.88
C PRO A 139 -4.74 2.33 10.12
N SER A 140 -3.56 2.92 10.10
CA SER A 140 -3.28 4.19 9.44
C SER A 140 -1.93 4.13 8.75
N ASP A 141 -1.77 4.93 7.70
CA ASP A 141 -0.48 5.15 7.05
C ASP A 141 0.27 3.83 6.75
N GLN A 142 -0.42 2.89 6.11
CA GLN A 142 0.17 1.61 5.70
C GLN A 142 1.18 1.80 4.56
N GLN A 143 0.96 2.81 3.72
CA GLN A 143 1.81 3.24 2.60
C GLN A 143 2.34 2.04 1.79
N ILE A 144 1.44 1.13 1.38
CA ILE A 144 1.76 -0.04 0.55
C ILE A 144 2.47 0.43 -0.73
N GLY A 145 3.59 -0.19 -1.05
CA GLY A 145 4.47 0.19 -2.16
C GLY A 145 5.66 1.03 -1.75
N LYS A 146 5.70 1.58 -0.53
CA LYS A 146 6.83 2.37 -0.03
C LYS A 146 8.02 1.48 0.36
N LYS A 147 9.23 1.93 0.02
CA LYS A 147 10.49 1.40 0.54
C LYS A 147 11.06 2.32 1.60
N GLY A 148 11.48 1.75 2.72
CA GLY A 148 12.09 2.47 3.82
C GLY A 148 13.13 1.65 4.56
N SER A 149 13.60 2.17 5.72
CA SER A 149 14.59 1.48 6.56
C SER A 149 14.08 0.15 7.13
N GLY A 150 12.77 -0.01 7.28
CA GLY A 150 12.11 -1.23 7.74
C GLY A 150 11.65 -2.16 6.61
N GLY A 151 12.23 -2.08 5.41
CA GLY A 151 11.95 -2.95 4.27
C GLY A 151 11.07 -2.32 3.22
N GLY A 152 10.31 -3.14 2.49
CA GLY A 152 9.38 -2.77 1.44
C GLY A 152 7.98 -3.32 1.68
N THR A 153 7.27 -3.61 0.59
CA THR A 153 5.89 -4.09 0.65
C THR A 153 5.74 -5.42 1.38
N LEU A 154 6.67 -6.37 1.22
CA LEU A 154 6.57 -7.68 1.88
C LEU A 154 6.60 -7.55 3.41
N GLU A 155 7.51 -6.75 3.94
CA GLU A 155 7.60 -6.50 5.38
C GLU A 155 6.39 -5.70 5.88
N SER A 156 5.86 -4.78 5.08
CA SER A 156 4.60 -4.07 5.41
C SER A 156 3.41 -5.01 5.48
N VAL A 157 3.28 -5.93 4.53
CA VAL A 157 2.25 -6.99 4.55
C VAL A 157 2.36 -7.85 5.81
N ALA A 158 3.57 -8.27 6.18
CA ALA A 158 3.80 -9.05 7.39
C ALA A 158 3.37 -8.28 8.66
N ARG A 159 3.74 -7.00 8.77
CA ARG A 159 3.32 -6.12 9.87
C ARG A 159 1.80 -5.97 9.96
N ILE A 160 1.13 -5.80 8.82
CA ILE A 160 -0.33 -5.66 8.76
C ILE A 160 -1.02 -6.95 9.21
N HIS A 161 -0.54 -8.11 8.77
CA HIS A 161 -1.07 -9.39 9.24
C HIS A 161 -0.86 -9.56 10.75
N GLN A 162 0.35 -9.35 11.24
CA GLN A 162 0.68 -9.45 12.68
C GLN A 162 -0.22 -8.54 13.53
N THR A 163 -0.39 -7.28 13.13
CA THR A 163 -1.22 -6.33 13.88
C THR A 163 -2.70 -6.64 13.78
N THR A 164 -3.17 -7.23 12.67
CA THR A 164 -4.54 -7.71 12.54
C THR A 164 -4.82 -8.87 13.50
N GLU A 165 -3.94 -9.87 13.57
CA GLU A 165 -4.03 -10.96 14.54
C GLU A 165 -3.96 -10.44 15.98
N GLY A 166 -3.07 -9.51 16.26
CA GLY A 166 -2.98 -8.83 17.56
C GLY A 166 -4.25 -8.08 17.92
N GLY A 167 -4.90 -7.41 16.97
CA GLY A 167 -6.19 -6.74 17.15
C GLY A 167 -7.32 -7.72 17.50
N VAL A 168 -7.40 -8.83 16.77
CA VAL A 168 -8.34 -9.94 17.07
C VAL A 168 -8.10 -10.50 18.49
N HIS A 169 -6.84 -10.72 18.84
CA HIS A 169 -6.47 -11.19 20.18
C HIS A 169 -6.90 -10.19 21.25
N ARG A 170 -6.62 -8.88 21.06
CA ARG A 170 -7.00 -7.83 21.99
C ARG A 170 -8.50 -7.74 22.19
N LEU A 171 -9.29 -7.83 21.12
CA LEU A 171 -10.76 -7.88 21.23
C LEU A 171 -11.22 -9.04 22.11
N LYS A 172 -10.63 -10.24 21.91
CA LYS A 172 -10.95 -11.43 22.73
C LYS A 172 -10.52 -11.26 24.19
N GLU A 173 -9.37 -10.64 24.46
CA GLU A 173 -8.93 -10.32 25.82
C GLU A 173 -9.91 -9.38 26.54
N LEU A 174 -10.32 -8.29 25.86
CA LEU A 174 -11.26 -7.33 26.42
C LEU A 174 -12.61 -7.99 26.77
N ARG A 175 -13.10 -8.89 25.92
CA ARG A 175 -14.31 -9.70 26.22
C ARG A 175 -14.12 -10.59 27.44
N LYS A 176 -12.95 -11.23 27.58
CA LYS A 176 -12.65 -12.08 28.75
C LYS A 176 -12.67 -11.31 30.06
N ILE A 177 -12.27 -10.04 30.05
CA ILE A 177 -12.34 -9.17 31.25
C ILE A 177 -13.68 -8.45 31.39
N GLY A 178 -14.71 -8.89 30.65
CA GLY A 178 -16.10 -8.43 30.82
C GLY A 178 -16.51 -7.23 29.99
N ARG A 179 -15.78 -6.83 28.95
CA ARG A 179 -16.25 -5.80 28.03
C ARG A 179 -17.30 -6.37 27.08
N SER A 180 -18.48 -5.72 27.04
CA SER A 180 -19.60 -6.10 26.16
C SER A 180 -19.37 -5.52 24.75
N LEU A 181 -18.60 -6.21 23.91
CA LEU A 181 -18.14 -5.77 22.60
C LEU A 181 -18.81 -6.58 21.48
N GLY A 182 -19.83 -6.02 20.82
CA GLY A 182 -20.51 -6.65 19.67
C GLY A 182 -20.11 -6.03 18.33
N THR A 183 -19.78 -4.75 18.33
CA THR A 183 -19.38 -4.01 17.12
C THR A 183 -17.86 -3.90 17.05
N THR A 184 -17.30 -4.10 15.85
CA THR A 184 -15.92 -3.72 15.54
C THR A 184 -15.92 -2.60 14.51
N VAL A 185 -15.10 -1.59 14.74
CA VAL A 185 -14.83 -0.49 13.82
C VAL A 185 -13.42 -0.65 13.25
N ILE A 186 -13.28 -0.81 11.93
CA ILE A 186 -11.99 -0.78 11.25
C ILE A 186 -11.85 0.61 10.65
N ALA A 187 -11.21 1.54 11.39
CA ALA A 187 -11.12 2.94 11.01
C ALA A 187 -9.98 3.18 10.03
N LEU A 188 -10.31 3.41 8.74
CA LEU A 188 -9.33 3.69 7.69
C LEU A 188 -9.05 5.19 7.66
N LEU A 189 -7.88 5.58 8.20
CA LEU A 189 -7.51 6.97 8.42
C LEU A 189 -6.67 7.60 7.29
N GLY A 190 -6.61 6.94 6.12
CA GLY A 190 -5.86 7.43 4.95
C GLY A 190 -4.46 6.87 4.84
N ASP A 191 -3.84 7.16 3.69
CA ASP A 191 -2.47 6.78 3.31
C ASP A 191 -2.23 5.26 3.37
N HIS A 192 -3.20 4.46 2.87
CA HIS A 192 -3.05 3.01 2.80
C HIS A 192 -2.15 2.58 1.64
N VAL A 193 -1.98 3.41 0.62
CA VAL A 193 -0.99 3.26 -0.46
C VAL A 193 0.05 4.37 -0.40
N GLU A 194 1.24 4.14 -0.97
CA GLU A 194 2.22 5.23 -1.15
C GLU A 194 1.74 6.24 -2.19
N GLY A 195 0.92 5.77 -3.14
CA GLY A 195 0.42 6.61 -4.21
C GLY A 195 1.50 6.99 -5.23
N ASN A 196 1.18 7.94 -6.09
CA ASN A 196 2.08 8.44 -7.13
C ASN A 196 2.20 9.97 -7.17
N VAL A 197 1.43 10.69 -6.36
CA VAL A 197 1.40 12.16 -6.31
C VAL A 197 1.88 12.75 -4.98
N SER A 198 2.30 11.92 -4.04
CA SER A 198 2.87 12.33 -2.77
C SER A 198 4.10 13.23 -2.96
N GLN A 199 4.49 13.99 -1.95
CA GLN A 199 5.66 14.87 -1.96
C GLN A 199 5.62 15.96 -3.05
N ASN A 200 4.55 16.78 -3.05
CA ASN A 200 4.35 17.92 -3.95
C ASN A 200 4.16 17.55 -5.44
N GLY A 201 3.62 16.38 -5.72
CA GLY A 201 3.32 15.94 -7.10
C GLY A 201 4.56 15.65 -7.94
N ARG A 202 5.73 15.60 -7.35
CA ARG A 202 6.91 15.08 -8.03
C ARG A 202 6.70 13.59 -8.22
N LEU A 203 6.82 13.13 -9.45
CA LEU A 203 7.00 11.71 -9.73
C LEU A 203 8.20 11.27 -8.91
N GLN A 204 7.94 10.68 -7.76
CA GLN A 204 8.99 10.02 -7.02
C GLN A 204 9.47 8.90 -7.91
N GLY A 205 10.72 9.00 -8.28
CA GLY A 205 11.33 7.95 -9.07
C GLY A 205 11.11 6.62 -8.36
N GLN A 206 11.07 5.55 -9.11
CA GLN A 206 10.96 4.15 -8.65
C GLN A 206 11.90 3.77 -7.49
N ALA A 207 12.80 4.68 -7.08
CA ALA A 207 13.74 4.47 -5.98
C ALA A 207 13.08 4.39 -4.59
N SER A 208 11.89 4.98 -4.40
CA SER A 208 11.18 4.99 -3.12
C SER A 208 9.95 4.08 -3.08
N SER A 209 9.63 3.41 -4.19
CA SER A 209 8.52 2.46 -4.28
C SER A 209 8.99 1.15 -4.92
N ASP A 210 8.44 0.02 -4.47
CA ASP A 210 8.69 -1.32 -5.02
C ASP A 210 7.52 -1.83 -5.86
N LEU A 211 6.38 -1.14 -5.83
CA LEU A 211 5.18 -1.49 -6.59
C LEU A 211 4.68 -0.30 -7.41
N GLY A 212 4.12 -0.58 -8.59
CA GLY A 212 3.30 0.36 -9.33
C GLY A 212 1.96 0.60 -8.62
N LEU A 213 1.28 1.74 -8.93
CA LEU A 213 0.04 2.12 -8.25
C LEU A 213 -1.07 1.05 -8.35
N THR A 214 -1.21 0.41 -9.51
CA THR A 214 -2.19 -0.68 -9.70
C THR A 214 -1.91 -1.86 -8.78
N GLU A 215 -0.64 -2.19 -8.55
CA GLU A 215 -0.22 -3.26 -7.65
C GLU A 215 -0.43 -2.85 -6.19
N GLN A 216 -0.09 -1.61 -5.82
CA GLN A 216 -0.35 -1.06 -4.50
C GLN A 216 -1.83 -1.19 -4.12
N THR A 217 -2.74 -0.74 -5.00
CA THR A 217 -4.19 -0.80 -4.75
C THR A 217 -4.69 -2.25 -4.66
N ARG A 218 -4.16 -3.17 -5.48
CA ARG A 218 -4.50 -4.60 -5.41
C ARG A 218 -4.08 -5.23 -4.08
N VAL A 219 -2.85 -4.97 -3.63
CA VAL A 219 -2.35 -5.46 -2.35
C VAL A 219 -3.17 -4.89 -1.20
N ALA A 220 -3.42 -3.57 -1.21
CA ALA A 220 -4.21 -2.90 -0.17
C ALA A 220 -5.65 -3.45 -0.07
N ARG A 221 -6.33 -3.73 -1.20
CA ARG A 221 -7.66 -4.38 -1.22
C ARG A 221 -7.64 -5.76 -0.56
N ARG A 222 -6.61 -6.58 -0.84
CA ARG A 222 -6.49 -7.91 -0.23
C ARG A 222 -6.24 -7.83 1.26
N LEU A 223 -5.41 -6.90 1.70
CA LEU A 223 -5.13 -6.68 3.11
C LEU A 223 -6.38 -6.20 3.85
N LEU A 224 -7.10 -5.22 3.31
CA LEU A 224 -8.36 -4.76 3.89
C LEU A 224 -9.39 -5.88 3.96
N MET A 225 -9.53 -6.68 2.90
CA MET A 225 -10.43 -7.84 2.91
C MET A 225 -10.03 -8.87 3.97
N SER A 226 -8.73 -9.11 4.16
CA SER A 226 -8.24 -9.99 5.24
C SER A 226 -8.60 -9.46 6.62
N GLN A 227 -8.42 -8.16 6.85
CA GLN A 227 -8.82 -7.49 8.10
C GLN A 227 -10.34 -7.59 8.33
N VAL A 228 -11.13 -7.30 7.30
CA VAL A 228 -12.60 -7.43 7.36
C VAL A 228 -13.03 -8.85 7.73
N LYS A 229 -12.49 -9.86 7.06
CA LYS A 229 -12.79 -11.28 7.36
C LYS A 229 -12.43 -11.65 8.79
N ALA A 230 -11.24 -11.25 9.26
CA ALA A 230 -10.76 -11.57 10.60
C ALA A 230 -11.68 -11.03 11.70
N PHE A 231 -12.20 -9.82 11.54
CA PHE A 231 -13.13 -9.24 12.51
C PHE A 231 -14.58 -9.66 12.28
N ALA A 232 -15.00 -9.92 11.04
CA ALA A 232 -16.36 -10.38 10.73
C ALA A 232 -16.66 -11.78 11.31
N GLU A 233 -15.63 -12.63 11.48
CA GLU A 233 -15.81 -13.94 12.14
C GLU A 233 -16.28 -13.83 13.59
N ILE A 234 -15.86 -12.78 14.29
CA ILE A 234 -16.00 -12.67 15.75
C ILE A 234 -16.87 -11.48 16.20
N SER A 235 -17.42 -10.68 15.28
CA SER A 235 -18.23 -9.50 15.59
C SER A 235 -19.63 -9.64 15.02
N ASP A 236 -20.65 -9.12 15.74
CA ASP A 236 -22.02 -9.06 15.24
C ASP A 236 -22.17 -8.05 14.11
N ARG A 237 -21.39 -6.97 14.19
CA ARG A 237 -21.36 -5.89 13.21
C ARG A 237 -19.93 -5.39 13.01
N VAL A 238 -19.54 -5.21 11.76
CA VAL A 238 -18.29 -4.55 11.39
C VAL A 238 -18.62 -3.27 10.64
N ILE A 239 -18.04 -2.15 11.06
CA ILE A 239 -18.19 -0.85 10.40
C ILE A 239 -16.81 -0.42 9.93
N VAL A 240 -16.71 -0.03 8.67
CA VAL A 240 -15.48 0.44 8.04
C VAL A 240 -15.68 1.91 7.63
N PRO A 241 -15.43 2.86 8.53
CA PRO A 241 -15.40 4.28 8.17
C PRO A 241 -14.08 4.62 7.47
N VAL A 242 -14.16 5.44 6.42
CA VAL A 242 -13.07 5.68 5.46
C VAL A 242 -12.84 7.17 5.31
N VAL A 243 -11.59 7.62 5.41
CA VAL A 243 -11.16 8.96 4.97
C VAL A 243 -9.90 8.82 4.11
N ASN A 244 -9.70 9.73 3.16
CA ASN A 244 -8.50 9.78 2.33
C ASN A 244 -7.40 10.59 3.02
N GLY A 245 -6.13 10.20 2.76
CA GLY A 245 -4.97 10.96 3.15
C GLY A 245 -4.33 11.68 1.96
N ASN A 246 -3.18 12.30 2.19
CA ASN A 246 -2.47 13.04 1.14
C ASN A 246 -1.72 12.14 0.15
N HIS A 247 -1.44 10.88 0.49
CA HIS A 247 -0.91 9.88 -0.44
C HIS A 247 -2.03 9.25 -1.28
N ASP A 248 -3.29 9.34 -0.84
CA ASP A 248 -4.43 8.81 -1.57
C ASP A 248 -4.92 9.74 -2.70
N GLU A 249 -4.36 10.94 -2.84
CA GLU A 249 -4.74 11.89 -3.89
C GLU A 249 -4.50 11.30 -5.29
N VAL A 250 -5.52 11.37 -6.14
CA VAL A 250 -5.45 10.91 -7.54
C VAL A 250 -4.63 11.88 -8.39
N THR A 251 -4.76 13.19 -8.13
CA THR A 251 -4.06 14.26 -8.83
C THR A 251 -3.96 15.51 -7.98
N ARG A 252 -2.93 16.31 -8.22
CA ARG A 252 -2.77 17.68 -7.67
C ARG A 252 -2.82 18.75 -8.74
N GLN A 253 -3.01 18.38 -10.00
CA GLN A 253 -3.03 19.33 -11.13
C GLN A 253 -4.40 19.95 -11.36
N VAL A 254 -5.46 19.27 -10.94
CA VAL A 254 -6.84 19.74 -11.01
C VAL A 254 -7.50 19.63 -9.65
N VAL A 255 -8.52 20.47 -9.41
CA VAL A 255 -9.32 20.35 -8.20
C VAL A 255 -10.12 19.05 -8.30
N ALA A 256 -9.75 18.06 -7.48
CA ALA A 256 -10.48 16.82 -7.33
C ALA A 256 -11.51 16.94 -6.21
N ASN A 257 -12.55 16.11 -6.25
CA ASN A 257 -13.47 15.99 -5.15
C ASN A 257 -12.72 15.44 -3.91
N PRO A 258 -12.84 16.05 -2.73
CA PRO A 258 -12.14 15.62 -1.52
C PRO A 258 -12.38 14.16 -1.12
N SER A 259 -13.53 13.59 -1.48
CA SER A 259 -13.84 12.19 -1.23
C SER A 259 -13.28 11.23 -2.28
N ASP A 260 -12.78 11.76 -3.41
CA ASP A 260 -12.20 10.96 -4.49
C ASP A 260 -10.71 10.70 -4.22
N GLY A 261 -10.39 9.45 -3.89
CA GLY A 261 -9.03 9.05 -3.55
C GLY A 261 -8.85 7.54 -3.49
N TRP A 262 -7.59 7.11 -3.46
CA TRP A 262 -7.25 5.68 -3.53
C TRP A 262 -7.78 4.88 -2.34
N ASN A 263 -7.86 5.47 -1.15
CA ASN A 263 -8.42 4.78 0.00
C ASN A 263 -9.93 4.54 -0.16
N THR A 264 -10.66 5.54 -0.70
CA THR A 264 -12.08 5.38 -1.06
C THR A 264 -12.27 4.29 -2.11
N GLU A 265 -11.43 4.26 -3.15
CA GLU A 265 -11.50 3.27 -4.22
C GLU A 265 -11.23 1.86 -3.69
N ILE A 266 -10.18 1.68 -2.88
CA ILE A 266 -9.85 0.41 -2.23
C ILE A 266 -11.01 -0.09 -1.37
N ALA A 267 -11.58 0.78 -0.55
CA ALA A 267 -12.69 0.44 0.33
C ALA A 267 -13.97 0.10 -0.45
N SER A 268 -14.28 0.85 -1.52
CA SER A 268 -15.45 0.59 -2.37
C SER A 268 -15.35 -0.77 -3.07
N ALA A 269 -14.17 -1.12 -3.61
CA ALA A 269 -13.96 -2.43 -4.22
C ALA A 269 -14.12 -3.58 -3.22
N VAL A 270 -13.71 -3.37 -1.95
CA VAL A 270 -13.91 -4.36 -0.88
C VAL A 270 -15.37 -4.42 -0.44
N GLN A 271 -16.07 -3.28 -0.42
CA GLN A 271 -17.51 -3.21 -0.15
C GLN A 271 -18.31 -4.02 -1.17
N ASP A 272 -18.04 -3.81 -2.46
CA ASP A 272 -18.70 -4.56 -3.55
C ASP A 272 -18.45 -6.06 -3.40
N ALA A 273 -17.22 -6.45 -3.10
CA ALA A 273 -16.88 -7.84 -2.85
C ALA A 273 -17.60 -8.43 -1.61
N CYS A 274 -17.79 -7.65 -0.54
CA CYS A 274 -18.55 -8.07 0.64
C CYS A 274 -20.03 -8.27 0.30
N ALA A 275 -20.62 -7.43 -0.56
CA ALA A 275 -22.02 -7.54 -0.98
C ALA A 275 -22.31 -8.85 -1.70
N GLU A 276 -21.33 -9.44 -2.38
CA GLU A 276 -21.44 -10.74 -3.06
C GLU A 276 -21.41 -11.96 -2.10
N ASN A 277 -21.15 -11.74 -0.79
CA ASN A 277 -21.08 -12.84 0.17
C ASN A 277 -22.06 -12.64 1.34
N PRO A 278 -23.15 -13.45 1.44
CA PRO A 278 -24.12 -13.35 2.53
C PRO A 278 -23.50 -13.47 3.95
N ASN A 279 -22.36 -14.14 4.11
CA ASN A 279 -21.69 -14.24 5.41
C ASN A 279 -21.04 -12.92 5.85
N LEU A 280 -20.92 -11.93 4.95
CA LEU A 280 -20.39 -10.60 5.21
C LEU A 280 -21.48 -9.51 5.22
N ALA A 281 -22.77 -9.89 5.19
CA ALA A 281 -23.90 -8.94 5.18
C ALA A 281 -23.93 -8.00 6.40
N HIS A 282 -23.23 -8.34 7.49
CA HIS A 282 -23.11 -7.51 8.70
C HIS A 282 -21.93 -6.52 8.66
N VAL A 283 -21.22 -6.44 7.52
CA VAL A 283 -20.14 -5.48 7.28
C VAL A 283 -20.69 -4.28 6.53
N GLY A 284 -20.49 -3.08 7.06
CA GLY A 284 -20.96 -1.84 6.44
C GLY A 284 -19.83 -0.82 6.29
N PHE A 285 -19.79 -0.14 5.16
CA PHE A 285 -18.82 0.92 4.88
C PHE A 285 -19.46 2.30 5.06
N ARG A 286 -18.67 3.29 5.42
CA ARG A 286 -19.10 4.70 5.59
C ARG A 286 -18.05 5.62 5.01
N TYR A 287 -18.51 6.57 4.21
CA TYR A 287 -17.65 7.53 3.48
C TYR A 287 -18.05 8.95 3.86
N PRO A 288 -17.14 9.93 3.74
CA PRO A 288 -17.49 11.34 3.80
C PRO A 288 -18.50 11.71 2.71
N GLU A 289 -19.21 12.80 2.92
CA GLU A 289 -19.93 13.47 1.83
C GLU A 289 -18.93 13.95 0.76
N SER A 290 -19.40 14.12 -0.47
CA SER A 290 -18.52 14.31 -1.63
C SER A 290 -17.57 15.52 -1.56
N ASP A 291 -17.94 16.55 -0.80
CA ASP A 291 -17.16 17.77 -0.59
C ASP A 291 -16.39 17.80 0.75
N HIS A 292 -16.42 16.70 1.51
CA HIS A 292 -15.77 16.61 2.80
C HIS A 292 -14.54 15.67 2.77
N GLN A 293 -13.47 16.07 3.49
CA GLN A 293 -12.30 15.23 3.78
C GLN A 293 -12.37 14.51 5.12
N THR A 294 -13.44 14.75 5.87
CA THR A 294 -13.62 14.27 7.24
C THR A 294 -14.93 13.53 7.38
N LEU A 295 -14.99 12.59 8.30
CA LEU A 295 -16.19 11.80 8.57
C LEU A 295 -16.57 11.91 10.03
N ALA A 296 -17.83 12.19 10.31
CA ALA A 296 -18.44 12.12 11.63
C ALA A 296 -19.54 11.06 11.63
N ILE A 297 -19.45 10.09 12.55
CA ILE A 297 -20.36 8.94 12.58
C ILE A 297 -20.72 8.56 14.02
N ASN A 298 -21.98 8.25 14.28
CA ASN A 298 -22.40 7.67 15.56
C ASN A 298 -22.08 6.18 15.61
N ILE A 299 -21.31 5.79 16.60
CA ILE A 299 -20.97 4.39 16.91
C ILE A 299 -21.40 4.08 18.32
N ASN A 300 -22.48 3.32 18.46
CA ASN A 300 -22.99 2.85 19.75
C ASN A 300 -23.16 4.00 20.77
N GLY A 301 -23.66 5.16 20.32
CA GLY A 301 -23.90 6.34 21.17
C GLY A 301 -22.72 7.32 21.28
N THR A 302 -21.52 6.98 20.81
CA THR A 302 -20.37 7.89 20.72
C THR A 302 -20.28 8.49 19.33
N MET A 303 -20.19 9.81 19.22
CA MET A 303 -19.85 10.48 17.97
C MET A 303 -18.35 10.40 17.71
N LEU A 304 -17.98 9.57 16.72
CA LEU A 304 -16.60 9.36 16.29
C LEU A 304 -16.28 10.21 15.07
N GLY A 305 -15.26 11.06 15.17
CA GLY A 305 -14.75 11.88 14.09
C GLY A 305 -13.45 11.32 13.53
N LEU A 306 -13.36 11.24 12.20
CA LEU A 306 -12.18 10.78 11.50
C LEU A 306 -11.68 11.87 10.54
N PHE A 307 -10.37 12.07 10.53
CA PHE A 307 -9.67 12.89 9.56
C PHE A 307 -8.24 12.37 9.41
N HIS A 308 -7.59 12.61 8.26
CA HIS A 308 -6.25 12.08 8.10
C HIS A 308 -5.22 12.81 8.95
N GLY A 309 -5.24 14.15 8.98
CA GLY A 309 -4.30 14.97 9.75
C GLY A 309 -3.48 15.95 8.92
N HIS A 310 -3.35 15.73 7.60
CA HIS A 310 -2.62 16.64 6.68
C HIS A 310 -3.27 18.03 6.55
N GLN A 311 -4.53 18.15 6.96
CA GLN A 311 -5.30 19.40 6.90
C GLN A 311 -4.68 20.52 7.76
N SER A 312 -3.92 20.19 8.80
CA SER A 312 -3.31 21.17 9.68
C SER A 312 -2.03 20.67 10.33
N ARG A 313 -1.04 21.55 10.44
CA ARG A 313 0.19 21.28 11.22
C ARG A 313 -0.05 21.26 12.74
N ASP A 314 -1.17 21.79 13.18
CA ASP A 314 -1.61 21.80 14.58
C ASP A 314 -3.01 21.18 14.68
N PRO A 315 -3.11 19.87 14.94
CA PRO A 315 -4.38 19.17 15.05
C PRO A 315 -5.28 19.73 16.15
N ILE A 316 -4.69 20.23 17.25
CA ILE A 316 -5.47 20.75 18.36
C ILE A 316 -6.15 22.06 17.97
N LYS A 317 -5.41 22.97 17.34
CA LYS A 317 -5.97 24.21 16.81
C LYS A 317 -7.03 23.94 15.75
N TYR A 318 -6.79 22.97 14.88
CA TYR A 318 -7.75 22.56 13.85
C TYR A 318 -9.06 22.05 14.49
N LEU A 319 -8.99 21.09 15.41
CA LEU A 319 -10.16 20.53 16.07
C LEU A 319 -10.90 21.56 16.92
N SER A 320 -10.18 22.46 17.59
CA SER A 320 -10.78 23.59 18.33
C SER A 320 -11.54 24.54 17.40
N GLY A 321 -11.00 24.81 16.20
CA GLY A 321 -11.68 25.59 15.16
C GLY A 321 -12.92 24.88 14.63
N GLN A 322 -12.84 23.57 14.36
CA GLN A 322 -13.99 22.76 13.97
C GLN A 322 -15.12 22.78 15.02
N ALA A 323 -14.73 22.67 16.30
CA ALA A 323 -15.68 22.75 17.42
C ALA A 323 -16.33 24.12 17.54
N ALA A 324 -15.54 25.20 17.42
CA ALA A 324 -16.07 26.58 17.45
C ALA A 324 -16.98 26.86 16.25
N GLY A 325 -16.67 26.29 15.09
CA GLY A 325 -17.48 26.36 13.87
C GLY A 325 -18.69 25.44 13.87
N GLN A 326 -18.90 24.63 14.91
CA GLN A 326 -20.02 23.68 15.05
C GLN A 326 -20.16 22.73 13.84
N THR A 327 -19.04 22.37 13.23
CA THR A 327 -19.05 21.41 12.11
C THR A 327 -19.41 20.01 12.58
N ALA A 328 -19.76 19.11 11.67
CA ALA A 328 -20.02 17.70 12.00
C ALA A 328 -18.82 17.07 12.73
N LEU A 329 -17.60 17.28 12.23
CA LEU A 329 -16.37 16.83 12.89
C LEU A 329 -16.20 17.51 14.26
N GLY A 330 -16.45 18.82 14.35
CA GLY A 330 -16.34 19.59 15.58
C GLY A 330 -17.28 19.14 16.70
N ASN A 331 -18.39 18.48 16.37
CA ASN A 331 -19.38 17.98 17.32
C ASN A 331 -19.12 16.53 17.79
N CYS A 332 -18.01 15.91 17.39
CA CYS A 332 -17.66 14.57 17.82
C CYS A 332 -17.11 14.51 19.25
N ASP A 333 -17.34 13.38 19.93
CA ASP A 333 -16.85 13.09 21.29
C ASP A 333 -15.41 12.61 21.28
N VAL A 334 -15.09 11.81 20.26
CA VAL A 334 -13.78 11.18 20.04
C VAL A 334 -13.30 11.49 18.64
N TRP A 335 -12.04 11.89 18.50
CA TRP A 335 -11.40 12.11 17.21
C TRP A 335 -10.23 11.15 17.00
N LEU A 336 -10.13 10.61 15.79
CA LEU A 336 -8.99 9.81 15.33
C LEU A 336 -8.33 10.46 14.12
N SER A 337 -7.00 10.46 14.12
CA SER A 337 -6.20 10.91 12.97
C SER A 337 -4.96 10.05 12.73
N GLY A 338 -4.40 10.11 11.51
CA GLY A 338 -3.13 9.53 11.09
C GLY A 338 -2.06 10.58 10.81
N HIS A 339 -1.38 10.44 9.67
CA HIS A 339 -0.46 11.38 9.02
C HIS A 339 0.90 11.60 9.71
N TYR A 340 0.93 11.77 11.01
CA TYR A 340 2.16 12.08 11.74
C TYR A 340 2.95 10.85 12.20
N HIS A 341 2.48 9.66 11.89
CA HIS A 341 3.16 8.36 12.05
C HIS A 341 3.56 7.99 13.48
N HIS A 342 3.10 8.72 14.50
CA HIS A 342 3.40 8.39 15.89
C HIS A 342 2.17 8.56 16.77
N PHE A 343 2.08 7.75 17.81
CA PHE A 343 0.96 7.82 18.75
C PHE A 343 1.02 9.10 19.58
N LYS A 344 -0.10 9.80 19.63
CA LYS A 344 -0.40 10.88 20.58
C LYS A 344 -1.83 10.76 21.04
N SER A 345 -2.12 11.23 22.27
CA SER A 345 -3.48 11.40 22.72
C SER A 345 -3.58 12.62 23.63
N MET A 346 -4.75 13.28 23.61
CA MET A 346 -4.99 14.48 24.39
C MET A 346 -6.48 14.71 24.61
N ASP A 347 -6.79 15.29 25.75
CA ASP A 347 -8.11 15.86 26.02
C ASP A 347 -8.22 17.27 25.42
N ILE A 348 -9.28 17.53 24.71
CA ILE A 348 -9.62 18.85 24.18
C ILE A 348 -10.99 19.24 24.76
N GLY A 349 -10.94 19.85 25.94
CA GLY A 349 -12.14 20.05 26.77
C GLY A 349 -12.73 18.71 27.21
N PRO A 350 -14.05 18.47 27.00
CA PRO A 350 -14.67 17.18 27.35
C PRO A 350 -14.40 16.07 26.34
N ARG A 351 -13.76 16.37 25.22
CA ARG A 351 -13.55 15.48 24.09
C ARG A 351 -12.17 14.84 24.12
N PHE A 352 -12.02 13.73 23.44
CA PHE A 352 -10.76 12.99 23.37
C PHE A 352 -10.26 12.87 21.93
N TRP A 353 -9.00 13.19 21.71
CA TRP A 353 -8.31 12.99 20.44
C TRP A 353 -7.18 11.98 20.59
N ALA A 354 -7.09 11.07 19.61
CA ALA A 354 -5.96 10.17 19.47
C ALA A 354 -5.43 10.17 18.03
N GLN A 355 -4.11 10.31 17.89
CA GLN A 355 -3.36 10.16 16.66
C GLN A 355 -2.80 8.76 16.59
N CYS A 356 -2.99 8.10 15.46
CA CYS A 356 -2.55 6.73 15.25
C CYS A 356 -1.08 6.65 14.87
N PRO A 357 -0.35 5.60 15.30
CA PRO A 357 0.95 5.27 14.73
C PRO A 357 0.79 4.73 13.31
N THR A 358 1.90 4.56 12.63
CA THR A 358 1.96 4.06 11.24
C THR A 358 2.29 2.57 11.18
N LEU A 359 2.00 1.95 10.03
CA LEU A 359 2.53 0.63 9.63
C LEU A 359 3.54 0.72 8.49
N ASP A 360 3.91 1.93 8.07
CA ASP A 360 4.87 2.16 7.00
C ASP A 360 6.27 1.62 7.32
N PRO A 361 7.13 1.40 6.32
CA PRO A 361 8.49 0.89 6.53
C PRO A 361 9.48 1.93 7.09
N GLY A 362 9.00 3.12 7.50
CA GLY A 362 9.83 4.22 7.98
C GLY A 362 10.38 5.10 6.86
N SER A 363 11.00 6.22 7.26
CA SER A 363 11.60 7.18 6.34
C SER A 363 12.90 7.73 6.91
N ALA A 364 14.03 7.44 6.26
CA ALA A 364 15.31 7.99 6.62
C ALA A 364 15.29 9.54 6.61
N TRP A 365 14.63 10.13 5.59
CA TRP A 365 14.48 11.57 5.49
C TRP A 365 13.73 12.17 6.70
N PHE A 366 12.65 11.53 7.15
CA PHE A 366 11.87 11.99 8.31
C PHE A 366 12.71 11.90 9.59
N ARG A 367 13.38 10.75 9.80
CA ARG A 367 14.28 10.56 10.94
C ARG A 367 15.40 11.60 10.97
N ASP A 368 16.09 11.80 9.86
CA ASP A 368 17.23 12.71 9.77
C ASP A 368 16.81 14.17 9.95
N ARG A 369 15.60 14.54 9.52
CA ARG A 369 15.05 15.89 9.65
C ARG A 369 14.47 16.20 11.03
N THR A 370 13.85 15.22 11.68
CA THR A 370 13.10 15.43 12.94
C THR A 370 13.77 14.83 14.15
N GLY A 371 14.75 13.93 13.97
CA GLY A 371 15.34 13.13 15.04
C GLY A 371 14.37 12.10 15.62
N LEU A 372 13.20 11.89 14.99
CA LEU A 372 12.16 11.00 15.48
C LEU A 372 12.05 9.75 14.62
N GLU A 373 11.91 8.63 15.30
CA GLU A 373 11.54 7.35 14.72
C GLU A 373 10.47 6.71 15.60
N SER A 374 9.29 6.47 14.99
CA SER A 374 8.16 5.94 15.75
C SER A 374 8.08 4.43 15.63
N PRO A 375 7.76 3.71 16.71
CA PRO A 375 7.43 2.30 16.62
C PRO A 375 6.21 2.09 15.73
N ALA A 376 6.28 1.09 14.85
CA ALA A 376 5.15 0.70 14.03
C ALA A 376 4.08 0.02 14.90
N GLY A 377 2.80 0.25 14.57
CA GLY A 377 1.70 -0.36 15.31
C GLY A 377 0.33 0.14 14.87
N VAL A 378 -0.71 -0.43 15.51
CA VAL A 378 -2.10 -0.05 15.27
C VAL A 378 -2.74 0.37 16.59
N LEU A 379 -3.44 1.49 16.57
CA LEU A 379 -4.24 1.94 17.72
C LEU A 379 -5.49 1.07 17.85
N THR A 380 -5.78 0.66 19.07
CA THR A 380 -7.06 0.06 19.46
C THR A 380 -7.65 0.80 20.65
N MET A 381 -8.97 0.87 20.72
CA MET A 381 -9.70 1.46 21.85
C MET A 381 -11.13 0.91 21.92
N VAL A 382 -11.81 1.21 23.00
CA VAL A 382 -13.24 0.93 23.17
C VAL A 382 -14.00 2.24 23.24
N ILE A 383 -15.13 2.31 22.51
CA ILE A 383 -16.06 3.45 22.53
C ILE A 383 -17.50 2.96 22.67
N GLY A 384 -18.37 3.82 23.13
CA GLY A 384 -19.81 3.60 23.29
C GLY A 384 -20.40 4.58 24.28
N GLU A 385 -21.71 4.62 24.40
CA GLU A 385 -22.41 5.54 25.30
C GLU A 385 -21.95 5.34 26.75
N GLY A 386 -21.49 6.41 27.38
CA GLY A 386 -21.02 6.40 28.76
C GLY A 386 -19.66 5.69 28.97
N TYR A 387 -18.99 5.25 27.93
CA TYR A 387 -17.67 4.61 28.04
C TYR A 387 -16.54 5.64 27.92
N ASP A 388 -15.63 5.68 28.90
CA ASP A 388 -14.43 6.51 28.81
C ASP A 388 -13.42 5.88 27.82
N PRO A 389 -13.15 6.50 26.66
CA PRO A 389 -12.26 5.94 25.64
C PRO A 389 -10.81 5.76 26.11
N ARG A 390 -10.38 6.47 27.19
CA ARG A 390 -9.03 6.39 27.77
C ARG A 390 -8.78 5.07 28.48
N ARG A 391 -9.86 4.39 28.90
CA ARG A 391 -9.77 3.21 29.76
C ARG A 391 -9.12 2.00 29.10
N ASP A 392 -9.43 1.77 27.83
CA ASP A 392 -8.94 0.57 27.10
C ASP A 392 -8.21 0.91 25.80
N ILE A 393 -7.57 2.10 25.76
CA ILE A 393 -6.68 2.47 24.65
C ILE A 393 -5.38 1.65 24.70
N SER A 394 -4.94 1.15 23.56
CA SER A 394 -3.72 0.33 23.43
C SER A 394 -3.13 0.44 22.04
N ILE A 395 -1.82 0.25 21.93
CA ILE A 395 -1.14 0.08 20.66
C ILE A 395 -0.78 -1.38 20.51
N ILE A 396 -1.22 -1.99 19.42
CA ILE A 396 -0.74 -3.31 18.98
C ILE A 396 0.57 -3.09 18.24
N PRO A 397 1.72 -3.48 18.81
CA PRO A 397 3.00 -3.25 18.17
C PRO A 397 3.16 -4.16 16.95
N ALA A 398 3.84 -3.65 15.92
CA ALA A 398 4.37 -4.45 14.83
C ALA A 398 5.88 -4.65 15.02
N SER A 399 6.37 -5.86 14.76
CA SER A 399 7.82 -6.10 14.68
C SER A 399 8.37 -5.38 13.44
N ARG A 400 9.54 -4.78 13.61
CA ARG A 400 10.31 -4.17 12.51
C ARG A 400 11.04 -5.22 11.68
#